data_ccecb7b3aa572aaffa6cb27bfd6e386d
#
_entry.id   ccecb7b3aa572aaffa6cb27bfd6e386d
#
_cell.length_a   1.000
_cell.length_b   1.000
_cell.length_c   1.000
_cell.angle_alpha   90.00
_cell.angle_beta   90.00
_cell.angle_gamma   90.00
#
_symmetry.space_group_name_H-M   'P 1'
#
loop_
_entity.id
_entity.type
_entity.pdbx_description
1 polymer ?
#
loop_
_entity_poly.entity_id
_entity_poly.type
_entity_poly.pdbx_seq_one_letter_code
_entity_poly.pdbx_strand_id
1 'polypeptide(L)'
;MQWRISNIVTEATSGSVLFGGVDTARYTGDLISVDVYPTDNSRRVTSFTVAWTSLSATSSSGTDVLTSSDYAEAAILDSGTTITLLPDKIAEIVFEELGAQVSNELGAVIVPCDLEKNTGTLDYTFGGIGGPTIKVQMSQLVLPITTETGEVPRFTNGQTVCQLGIQPAGDLPVLFGDTFLRSAYVVYDLENNKIALAQTDFNATSSNIVSFASKGAPIPSATQASNALAVTQTATGNPKIGGATATGAGTATYNPTATGLTAASGFASNKSAAGHGPQPFAWSKVVIGAVSVALMGMGSGFFAFL
;
A
#
# COMPACT_ATOMS: atom_id res chain seq x y z
N MET A 1 0.40 -11.44 -16.92
CA MET A 1 1.43 -10.43 -16.68
C MET A 1 1.74 -10.42 -15.21
N GLN A 2 3.00 -10.51 -14.84
CA GLN A 2 3.43 -10.54 -13.44
C GLN A 2 4.29 -9.31 -13.16
N TRP A 3 4.05 -8.63 -12.05
CA TRP A 3 4.87 -7.52 -11.58
C TRP A 3 5.54 -7.89 -10.27
N ARG A 4 6.79 -7.55 -10.14
CA ARG A 4 7.53 -7.54 -8.89
C ARG A 4 8.34 -6.25 -8.84
N ILE A 5 8.13 -5.47 -7.80
CA ILE A 5 8.99 -4.32 -7.49
C ILE A 5 9.81 -4.75 -6.28
N SER A 6 11.11 -4.82 -6.40
CA SER A 6 12.01 -5.16 -5.31
C SER A 6 12.59 -3.93 -4.66
N ASN A 7 12.73 -4.01 -3.36
CA ASN A 7 13.30 -3.07 -2.39
C ASN A 7 13.96 -1.79 -2.91
N ILE A 8 13.45 -0.66 -2.45
CA ILE A 8 14.24 0.59 -2.40
C ILE A 8 15.02 0.57 -1.08
N VAL A 9 16.12 -0.15 -1.04
CA VAL A 9 17.21 0.16 -0.14
C VAL A 9 18.38 0.48 -1.05
N THR A 10 18.72 1.77 -1.13
CA THR A 10 19.89 2.30 -1.82
C THR A 10 20.08 1.82 -3.27
N GLU A 11 19.60 2.61 -4.23
CA GLU A 11 19.99 2.62 -5.64
C GLU A 11 19.61 1.44 -6.55
N ALA A 12 18.94 0.38 -6.08
CA ALA A 12 18.52 -0.71 -6.95
C ALA A 12 17.00 -0.83 -6.99
N THR A 13 16.36 -0.08 -7.87
CA THR A 13 14.99 -0.32 -8.31
C THR A 13 14.98 -1.45 -9.34
N SER A 14 15.16 -2.69 -8.91
CA SER A 14 15.03 -3.84 -9.79
C SER A 14 13.72 -4.58 -9.53
N GLY A 15 12.76 -4.43 -10.42
CA GLY A 15 11.60 -5.27 -10.53
C GLY A 15 11.73 -6.19 -11.73
N SER A 16 10.91 -7.22 -11.80
CA SER A 16 10.81 -8.09 -12.97
C SER A 16 9.36 -8.28 -13.38
N VAL A 17 9.13 -8.34 -14.68
CA VAL A 17 7.84 -8.68 -15.27
C VAL A 17 8.01 -9.98 -16.03
N LEU A 18 7.16 -10.96 -15.75
CA LEU A 18 7.12 -12.24 -16.45
C LEU A 18 5.82 -12.35 -17.24
N PHE A 19 5.92 -12.70 -18.51
CA PHE A 19 4.76 -12.93 -19.36
C PHE A 19 4.56 -14.43 -19.58
N GLY A 20 3.30 -14.88 -19.55
CA GLY A 20 2.91 -16.24 -19.91
C GLY A 20 3.24 -17.31 -18.87
N GLY A 21 3.58 -16.93 -17.64
CA GLY A 21 3.91 -17.88 -16.58
C GLY A 21 3.83 -17.30 -15.19
N VAL A 22 4.05 -18.14 -14.19
CA VAL A 22 4.15 -17.83 -12.75
C VAL A 22 5.49 -18.36 -12.26
N ASP A 23 6.28 -17.52 -11.59
CA ASP A 23 7.53 -17.96 -10.96
C ASP A 23 7.26 -18.33 -9.50
N THR A 24 7.09 -19.62 -9.24
CA THR A 24 6.72 -20.14 -7.92
C THR A 24 7.84 -20.04 -6.87
N ALA A 25 9.06 -19.69 -7.28
CA ALA A 25 10.17 -19.45 -6.36
C ALA A 25 10.22 -18.01 -5.85
N ARG A 26 9.30 -17.12 -6.28
CA ARG A 26 9.34 -15.69 -5.96
C ARG A 26 8.35 -15.26 -4.87
N TYR A 27 7.59 -16.17 -4.32
CA TYR A 27 6.63 -15.90 -3.25
C TYR A 27 6.66 -17.02 -2.21
N THR A 28 6.08 -16.72 -1.06
CA THR A 28 5.89 -17.66 0.04
C THR A 28 4.40 -17.86 0.31
N GLY A 29 4.04 -19.02 0.85
CA GLY A 29 2.64 -19.38 1.11
C GLY A 29 1.85 -19.71 -0.17
N ASP A 30 0.54 -19.58 -0.08
CA ASP A 30 -0.37 -19.92 -1.17
C ASP A 30 -0.56 -18.73 -2.12
N LEU A 31 -0.55 -19.01 -3.43
CA LEU A 31 -0.99 -18.05 -4.44
C LEU A 31 -2.51 -18.14 -4.55
N ILE A 32 -3.21 -17.08 -4.19
CA ILE A 32 -4.68 -17.08 -4.14
C ILE A 32 -5.23 -16.06 -5.12
N SER A 33 -6.15 -16.52 -5.99
CA SER A 33 -6.80 -15.68 -6.99
C SER A 33 -8.09 -15.06 -6.47
N VAL A 34 -8.31 -13.80 -6.82
CA VAL A 34 -9.49 -12.99 -6.55
C VAL A 34 -10.06 -12.44 -7.86
N ASP A 35 -11.32 -12.07 -7.85
CA ASP A 35 -11.97 -11.47 -9.02
C ASP A 35 -11.55 -10.01 -9.19
N VAL A 36 -11.48 -9.58 -10.46
CA VAL A 36 -11.33 -8.17 -10.83
C VAL A 36 -12.71 -7.62 -11.18
N TYR A 37 -13.02 -6.47 -10.59
CA TYR A 37 -14.34 -5.83 -10.72
C TYR A 37 -14.30 -4.67 -11.70
N PRO A 38 -15.41 -4.41 -12.41
CA PRO A 38 -15.53 -3.22 -13.26
C PRO A 38 -15.41 -1.93 -12.42
N THR A 39 -14.80 -0.91 -13.01
CA THR A 39 -14.64 0.41 -12.38
C THR A 39 -15.89 1.28 -12.47
N ASP A 40 -16.86 0.90 -13.31
CA ASP A 40 -18.09 1.63 -13.51
C ASP A 40 -19.26 0.70 -13.88
N ASN A 41 -20.43 1.29 -14.08
CA ASN A 41 -21.64 0.57 -14.50
C ASN A 41 -21.56 0.00 -15.94
N SER A 42 -20.49 0.26 -16.69
CA SER A 42 -20.32 -0.22 -18.07
C SER A 42 -19.99 -1.71 -18.16
N ARG A 43 -19.73 -2.37 -17.03
CA ARG A 43 -19.26 -3.75 -16.91
C ARG A 43 -17.91 -4.01 -17.62
N ARG A 44 -17.19 -2.97 -17.99
CA ARG A 44 -15.83 -3.09 -18.55
C ARG A 44 -14.80 -3.07 -17.42
N VAL A 45 -13.90 -4.00 -17.47
CA VAL A 45 -12.70 -3.99 -16.62
C VAL A 45 -11.68 -3.07 -17.28
N THR A 46 -11.48 -1.89 -16.69
CA THR A 46 -10.53 -0.87 -17.18
C THR A 46 -9.39 -0.62 -16.20
N SER A 47 -9.47 -1.22 -15.01
CA SER A 47 -8.45 -1.16 -13.97
C SER A 47 -8.38 -2.49 -13.22
N PHE A 48 -7.31 -2.70 -12.49
CA PHE A 48 -7.11 -3.88 -11.66
C PHE A 48 -7.77 -3.72 -10.29
N THR A 49 -9.09 -3.51 -10.31
CA THR A 49 -9.90 -3.30 -9.10
C THR A 49 -10.23 -4.64 -8.45
N VAL A 50 -9.87 -4.79 -7.19
CA VAL A 50 -10.12 -5.97 -6.35
C VAL A 50 -10.90 -5.57 -5.10
N ALA A 51 -11.55 -6.54 -4.45
CA ALA A 51 -12.16 -6.33 -3.14
C ALA A 51 -11.07 -6.39 -2.05
N TRP A 52 -10.80 -5.25 -1.41
CA TRP A 52 -10.00 -5.19 -0.19
C TRP A 52 -10.93 -5.33 1.02
N THR A 53 -10.67 -6.30 1.88
CA THR A 53 -11.67 -6.76 2.86
C THR A 53 -11.22 -6.71 4.31
N SER A 54 -9.93 -6.49 4.57
CA SER A 54 -9.46 -6.27 5.94
C SER A 54 -8.11 -5.56 5.97
N LEU A 55 -7.88 -4.81 7.03
CA LEU A 55 -6.60 -4.27 7.44
C LEU A 55 -6.38 -4.57 8.91
N SER A 56 -5.18 -5.06 9.23
CA SER A 56 -4.73 -5.20 10.61
C SER A 56 -3.32 -4.60 10.77
N ALA A 57 -3.04 -4.11 11.96
CA ALA A 57 -1.69 -3.70 12.38
C ALA A 57 -1.14 -4.76 13.35
N THR A 58 0.03 -5.32 13.06
CA THR A 58 0.67 -6.33 13.88
C THR A 58 2.05 -5.87 14.31
N SER A 59 2.33 -5.91 15.61
CA SER A 59 3.61 -5.55 16.19
C SER A 59 4.05 -6.53 17.27
N SER A 60 5.18 -6.28 17.92
CA SER A 60 5.65 -7.08 19.06
C SER A 60 4.71 -7.07 20.27
N SER A 61 3.82 -6.11 20.37
CA SER A 61 2.86 -5.97 21.50
C SER A 61 1.47 -6.55 21.21
N GLY A 62 1.18 -6.90 19.94
CA GLY A 62 -0.11 -7.51 19.58
C GLY A 62 -0.56 -7.18 18.18
N THR A 63 -1.82 -7.50 17.91
CA THR A 63 -2.49 -7.22 16.63
C THR A 63 -3.80 -6.49 16.88
N ASP A 64 -4.01 -5.40 16.15
CA ASP A 64 -5.26 -4.67 16.10
C ASP A 64 -5.89 -4.82 14.71
N VAL A 65 -7.17 -5.18 14.67
CA VAL A 65 -7.95 -5.21 13.43
C VAL A 65 -8.54 -3.83 13.22
N LEU A 66 -8.16 -3.16 12.14
CA LEU A 66 -8.49 -1.74 11.88
C LEU A 66 -9.76 -1.56 11.04
N THR A 67 -10.34 -2.63 10.55
CA THR A 67 -11.56 -2.64 9.74
C THR A 67 -12.63 -3.50 10.38
N SER A 68 -13.92 -3.20 10.12
CA SER A 68 -15.02 -4.06 10.57
C SER A 68 -15.02 -5.41 9.85
N SER A 69 -15.69 -6.39 10.44
CA SER A 69 -15.77 -7.75 9.88
C SER A 69 -16.53 -7.85 8.54
N ASP A 70 -17.33 -6.85 8.22
CA ASP A 70 -18.10 -6.70 6.98
C ASP A 70 -17.46 -5.71 5.99
N TYR A 71 -16.23 -5.27 6.29
CA TYR A 71 -15.53 -4.30 5.44
C TYR A 71 -15.24 -4.88 4.06
N ALA A 72 -15.60 -4.13 3.04
CA ALA A 72 -15.25 -4.42 1.65
C ALA A 72 -15.18 -3.11 0.86
N GLU A 73 -14.02 -2.79 0.34
CA GLU A 73 -13.76 -1.58 -0.43
C GLU A 73 -13.13 -1.93 -1.79
N ALA A 74 -13.52 -1.20 -2.82
CA ALA A 74 -12.92 -1.32 -4.15
C ALA A 74 -11.55 -0.67 -4.15
N ALA A 75 -10.50 -1.45 -4.40
CA ALA A 75 -9.13 -0.99 -4.40
C ALA A 75 -8.42 -1.37 -5.71
N ILE A 76 -7.60 -0.49 -6.22
CA ILE A 76 -6.86 -0.67 -7.47
C ILE A 76 -5.41 -1.02 -7.14
N LEU A 77 -4.88 -2.10 -7.72
CA LEU A 77 -3.46 -2.42 -7.68
C LEU A 77 -2.75 -1.64 -8.79
N ASP A 78 -2.10 -0.54 -8.41
CA ASP A 78 -1.58 0.45 -9.36
C ASP A 78 -0.05 0.63 -9.25
N SER A 79 0.68 0.04 -10.19
CA SER A 79 2.14 0.20 -10.30
C SER A 79 2.59 1.58 -10.80
N GLY A 80 1.65 2.45 -11.16
CA GLY A 80 1.91 3.84 -11.53
C GLY A 80 1.88 4.80 -10.34
N THR A 81 1.48 4.34 -9.16
CA THR A 81 1.41 5.14 -7.93
C THR A 81 2.51 4.69 -6.96
N THR A 82 3.30 5.64 -6.45
CA THR A 82 4.40 5.34 -5.52
C THR A 82 3.89 4.92 -4.14
N ILE A 83 2.90 5.63 -3.59
CA ILE A 83 2.38 5.44 -2.24
C ILE A 83 1.02 4.75 -2.25
N THR A 84 0.59 4.23 -1.11
CA THR A 84 -0.73 3.65 -0.93
C THR A 84 -1.72 4.73 -0.50
N LEU A 85 -2.87 4.83 -1.19
CA LEU A 85 -3.96 5.74 -0.84
C LEU A 85 -5.07 4.94 -0.18
N LEU A 86 -5.42 5.28 1.06
CA LEU A 86 -6.47 4.62 1.84
C LEU A 86 -7.65 5.57 2.08
N PRO A 87 -8.87 5.06 2.31
CA PRO A 87 -9.97 5.89 2.77
C PRO A 87 -9.56 6.71 3.98
N ASP A 88 -9.94 7.98 4.04
CA ASP A 88 -9.45 8.94 5.04
C ASP A 88 -9.51 8.41 6.47
N LYS A 89 -10.65 7.83 6.85
CA LYS A 89 -10.83 7.26 8.20
C LYS A 89 -9.89 6.10 8.52
N ILE A 90 -9.61 5.25 7.53
CA ILE A 90 -8.68 4.12 7.72
C ILE A 90 -7.24 4.64 7.79
N ALA A 91 -6.91 5.63 6.96
CA ALA A 91 -5.60 6.29 7.01
C ALA A 91 -5.35 6.93 8.39
N GLU A 92 -6.33 7.62 8.96
CA GLU A 92 -6.25 8.22 10.31
C GLU A 92 -5.96 7.16 11.38
N ILE A 93 -6.66 6.01 11.36
CA ILE A 93 -6.40 4.90 12.30
C ILE A 93 -4.97 4.38 12.14
N VAL A 94 -4.51 4.19 10.91
CA VAL A 94 -3.14 3.76 10.63
C VAL A 94 -2.13 4.77 11.16
N PHE A 95 -2.41 6.08 11.06
CA PHE A 95 -1.53 7.12 11.58
C PHE A 95 -1.46 7.07 13.11
N GLU A 96 -2.57 6.82 13.79
CA GLU A 96 -2.58 6.64 15.25
C GLU A 96 -1.76 5.40 15.66
N GLU A 97 -1.94 4.26 14.97
CA GLU A 97 -1.16 3.04 15.23
C GLU A 97 0.34 3.24 15.08
N LEU A 98 0.76 3.96 14.04
CA LEU A 98 2.17 4.15 13.73
C LEU A 98 2.77 5.41 14.36
N GLY A 99 2.00 6.22 15.09
CA GLY A 99 2.42 7.50 15.61
C GLY A 99 2.79 8.52 14.52
N ALA A 100 2.16 8.39 13.35
CA ALA A 100 2.40 9.28 12.22
C ALA A 100 1.71 10.63 12.39
N GLN A 101 2.25 11.66 11.75
CA GLN A 101 1.74 13.02 11.79
C GLN A 101 1.54 13.57 10.38
N VAL A 102 0.44 14.29 10.17
CA VAL A 102 0.23 15.01 8.91
C VAL A 102 1.00 16.33 8.98
N SER A 103 1.93 16.54 8.06
CA SER A 103 2.65 17.79 7.91
C SER A 103 2.11 18.56 6.71
N ASN A 104 1.36 19.63 6.97
CA ASN A 104 0.86 20.52 5.91
C ASN A 104 1.99 21.21 5.17
N GLU A 105 3.11 21.50 5.85
CA GLU A 105 4.26 22.18 5.27
C GLU A 105 5.02 21.25 4.31
N LEU A 106 5.14 19.97 4.68
CA LEU A 106 5.76 18.95 3.84
C LEU A 106 4.78 18.39 2.78
N GLY A 107 3.48 18.66 2.93
CA GLY A 107 2.47 18.02 2.10
C GLY A 107 2.48 16.49 2.23
N ALA A 108 2.94 15.95 3.35
CA ALA A 108 3.20 14.54 3.55
C ALA A 108 2.79 14.06 4.95
N VAL A 109 2.53 12.79 5.07
CA VAL A 109 2.44 12.11 6.36
C VAL A 109 3.85 11.70 6.78
N ILE A 110 4.25 12.08 7.98
CA ILE A 110 5.61 11.92 8.47
C ILE A 110 5.69 10.99 9.68
N VAL A 111 6.80 10.27 9.75
CA VAL A 111 7.17 9.35 10.83
C VAL A 111 8.66 9.47 11.15
N PRO A 112 9.11 9.04 12.34
CA PRO A 112 10.55 8.86 12.57
C PRO A 112 11.12 7.80 11.63
N CYS A 113 12.26 8.09 10.99
CA CYS A 113 12.90 7.12 10.09
C CYS A 113 13.27 5.80 10.79
N ASP A 114 13.50 5.81 12.10
CA ASP A 114 13.78 4.58 12.87
C ASP A 114 12.63 3.55 12.82
N LEU A 115 11.39 3.98 12.49
CA LEU A 115 10.27 3.07 12.26
C LEU A 115 10.55 2.04 11.14
N GLU A 116 11.40 2.37 10.17
CA GLU A 116 11.84 1.44 9.12
C GLU A 116 12.39 0.12 9.68
N LYS A 117 13.05 0.18 10.86
CA LYS A 117 13.68 -0.96 11.51
C LYS A 117 12.71 -1.79 12.35
N ASN A 118 11.47 -1.33 12.49
CA ASN A 118 10.45 -2.03 13.25
C ASN A 118 10.00 -3.28 12.49
N THR A 119 9.87 -4.40 13.21
CA THR A 119 9.49 -5.69 12.62
C THR A 119 7.97 -5.87 12.46
N GLY A 120 7.18 -4.88 12.87
CA GLY A 120 5.75 -4.89 12.70
C GLY A 120 5.32 -4.77 11.23
N THR A 121 4.06 -5.11 10.98
CA THR A 121 3.45 -5.14 9.64
C THR A 121 2.07 -4.52 9.63
N LEU A 122 1.67 -4.01 8.47
CA LEU A 122 0.29 -3.81 8.11
C LEU A 122 -0.15 -4.97 7.21
N ASP A 123 -1.20 -5.67 7.63
CA ASP A 123 -1.66 -6.92 7.00
C ASP A 123 -2.95 -6.62 6.22
N TYR A 124 -2.88 -6.69 4.89
CA TYR A 124 -3.97 -6.39 3.96
C TYR A 124 -4.57 -7.68 3.43
N THR A 125 -5.89 -7.89 3.62
CA THR A 125 -6.62 -9.08 3.13
C THR A 125 -7.56 -8.70 1.99
N PHE A 126 -7.61 -9.53 0.96
CA PHE A 126 -8.41 -9.31 -0.23
C PHE A 126 -9.39 -10.45 -0.47
N GLY A 127 -10.51 -10.19 -1.16
CA GLY A 127 -11.46 -11.19 -1.63
C GLY A 127 -12.38 -11.80 -0.54
N GLY A 128 -12.17 -11.49 0.73
CA GLY A 128 -12.98 -12.02 1.84
C GLY A 128 -12.34 -13.23 2.52
N ILE A 129 -13.18 -14.06 3.18
CA ILE A 129 -12.72 -15.20 3.97
C ILE A 129 -11.97 -16.21 3.08
N GLY A 130 -10.74 -16.54 3.46
CA GLY A 130 -9.88 -17.44 2.69
C GLY A 130 -9.18 -16.76 1.51
N GLY A 131 -9.30 -15.45 1.42
CA GLY A 131 -8.54 -14.65 0.45
C GLY A 131 -7.08 -14.39 0.86
N PRO A 132 -6.26 -13.87 -0.05
CA PRO A 132 -4.85 -13.62 0.22
C PRO A 132 -4.65 -12.49 1.24
N THR A 133 -3.72 -12.68 2.17
CA THR A 133 -3.27 -11.64 3.09
C THR A 133 -1.82 -11.29 2.80
N ILE A 134 -1.54 -10.01 2.55
CA ILE A 134 -0.21 -9.48 2.28
C ILE A 134 0.26 -8.67 3.48
N LYS A 135 1.40 -9.06 4.04
CA LYS A 135 2.06 -8.38 5.16
C LYS A 135 3.06 -7.37 4.63
N VAL A 136 2.77 -6.10 4.86
CA VAL A 136 3.65 -5.00 4.45
C VAL A 136 4.49 -4.57 5.64
N GLN A 137 5.80 -4.79 5.55
CA GLN A 137 6.77 -4.43 6.59
C GLN A 137 6.96 -2.92 6.67
N MET A 138 7.32 -2.41 7.84
CA MET A 138 7.59 -0.97 8.03
C MET A 138 8.69 -0.46 7.09
N SER A 139 9.68 -1.29 6.78
CA SER A 139 10.74 -0.97 5.79
C SER A 139 10.22 -0.69 4.37
N GLN A 140 9.02 -1.12 4.04
CA GLN A 140 8.38 -0.85 2.74
C GLN A 140 7.53 0.43 2.76
N LEU A 141 7.20 0.93 3.96
CA LEU A 141 6.31 2.06 4.18
C LEU A 141 7.05 3.34 4.55
N VAL A 142 8.26 3.24 5.10
CA VAL A 142 9.05 4.41 5.53
C VAL A 142 9.96 4.84 4.40
N LEU A 143 9.73 6.04 3.87
CA LEU A 143 10.44 6.59 2.71
C LEU A 143 11.32 7.76 3.15
N PRO A 144 12.61 7.79 2.79
CA PRO A 144 13.46 8.93 3.08
C PRO A 144 12.97 10.17 2.32
N ILE A 145 13.06 11.33 2.97
CA ILE A 145 12.76 12.63 2.36
C ILE A 145 13.92 13.58 2.56
N THR A 146 14.12 14.45 1.58
CA THR A 146 15.06 15.56 1.64
C THR A 146 14.36 16.86 1.23
N THR A 147 14.85 17.96 1.74
CA THR A 147 14.43 19.30 1.31
C THR A 147 14.93 19.61 -0.08
N GLU A 148 14.44 20.70 -0.69
CA GLU A 148 14.98 21.20 -1.96
C GLU A 148 16.48 21.55 -1.89
N THR A 149 16.97 21.89 -0.69
CA THR A 149 18.39 22.16 -0.45
C THR A 149 19.21 20.89 -0.21
N GLY A 150 18.58 19.71 -0.24
CA GLY A 150 19.23 18.43 0.02
C GLY A 150 19.40 18.10 1.50
N GLU A 151 18.85 18.91 2.41
CA GLU A 151 18.91 18.66 3.84
C GLU A 151 17.89 17.61 4.25
N VAL A 152 18.24 16.80 5.26
CA VAL A 152 17.33 15.81 5.85
C VAL A 152 16.60 16.45 7.02
N PRO A 153 15.25 16.58 6.98
CA PRO A 153 14.49 17.20 8.05
C PRO A 153 14.55 16.37 9.34
N ARG A 154 14.40 17.07 10.49
CA ARG A 154 14.45 16.45 11.82
C ARG A 154 13.29 16.90 12.68
N PHE A 155 12.82 16.02 13.54
CA PHE A 155 11.92 16.35 14.65
C PHE A 155 12.67 17.17 15.72
N THR A 156 11.93 17.87 16.57
CA THR A 156 12.51 18.65 17.68
C THR A 156 13.36 17.83 18.66
N ASN A 157 13.08 16.54 18.77
CA ASN A 157 13.86 15.58 19.56
C ASN A 157 15.14 15.08 18.84
N GLY A 158 15.42 15.60 17.63
CA GLY A 158 16.59 15.24 16.83
C GLY A 158 16.43 14.01 15.96
N GLN A 159 15.33 13.27 16.05
CA GLN A 159 15.07 12.13 15.16
C GLN A 159 14.92 12.59 13.71
N THR A 160 15.39 11.78 12.77
CA THR A 160 15.24 12.03 11.33
C THR A 160 13.79 11.83 10.93
N VAL A 161 13.27 12.74 10.09
CA VAL A 161 11.93 12.69 9.53
C VAL A 161 11.96 11.90 8.22
N CYS A 162 11.06 10.94 8.11
CA CYS A 162 10.76 10.20 6.88
C CYS A 162 9.27 10.38 6.52
N GLN A 163 8.94 10.16 5.27
CA GLN A 163 7.56 10.10 4.80
C GLN A 163 6.99 8.70 5.08
N LEU A 164 5.75 8.63 5.55
CA LEU A 164 4.98 7.40 5.52
C LEU A 164 4.43 7.19 4.11
N GLY A 165 4.61 6.01 3.56
CA GLY A 165 4.14 5.62 2.23
C GLY A 165 2.64 5.34 2.15
N ILE A 166 1.86 5.97 3.02
CA ILE A 166 0.40 5.92 3.08
C ILE A 166 -0.13 7.33 3.21
N GLN A 167 -1.17 7.65 2.43
CA GLN A 167 -1.88 8.93 2.51
C GLN A 167 -3.39 8.73 2.42
N PRO A 168 -4.19 9.70 2.87
CA PRO A 168 -5.62 9.72 2.64
C PRO A 168 -5.93 9.81 1.13
N ALA A 169 -6.94 9.09 0.67
CA ALA A 169 -7.35 9.09 -0.73
C ALA A 169 -8.18 10.34 -1.10
N GLY A 170 -8.88 10.94 -0.13
CA GLY A 170 -9.86 11.97 -0.39
C GLY A 170 -10.92 11.48 -1.39
N ASP A 171 -11.11 12.20 -2.51
CA ASP A 171 -12.05 11.82 -3.56
C ASP A 171 -11.45 10.78 -4.56
N LEU A 172 -10.18 10.42 -4.42
CA LEU A 172 -9.53 9.45 -5.29
C LEU A 172 -9.94 8.02 -4.94
N PRO A 173 -9.83 7.08 -5.89
CA PRO A 173 -9.91 5.65 -5.58
C PRO A 173 -8.89 5.23 -4.52
N VAL A 174 -9.20 4.17 -3.80
CA VAL A 174 -8.19 3.46 -3.01
C VAL A 174 -7.16 2.86 -3.96
N LEU A 175 -5.88 3.23 -3.78
CA LEU A 175 -4.79 2.78 -4.63
C LEU A 175 -3.72 2.06 -3.80
N PHE A 176 -3.38 0.87 -4.19
CA PHE A 176 -2.24 0.14 -3.66
C PHE A 176 -1.04 0.33 -4.59
N GLY A 177 -0.21 1.31 -4.26
CA GLY A 177 0.98 1.68 -5.01
C GLY A 177 2.22 0.86 -4.65
N ASP A 178 3.40 1.35 -5.03
CA ASP A 178 4.67 0.64 -4.84
C ASP A 178 4.94 0.25 -3.40
N THR A 179 4.56 1.08 -2.42
CA THR A 179 4.74 0.78 -0.99
C THR A 179 4.00 -0.46 -0.53
N PHE A 180 2.93 -0.85 -1.22
CA PHE A 180 2.25 -2.13 -1.06
C PHE A 180 2.81 -3.20 -2.01
N LEU A 181 2.92 -2.88 -3.31
CA LEU A 181 3.23 -3.85 -4.36
C LEU A 181 4.60 -4.52 -4.20
N ARG A 182 5.56 -3.88 -3.52
CA ARG A 182 6.85 -4.51 -3.18
C ARG A 182 6.69 -5.74 -2.29
N SER A 183 5.67 -5.76 -1.43
CA SER A 183 5.37 -6.88 -0.54
C SER A 183 4.50 -7.95 -1.19
N ALA A 184 3.92 -7.66 -2.35
CA ALA A 184 2.98 -8.53 -3.04
C ALA A 184 3.60 -9.13 -4.30
N TYR A 185 3.52 -10.45 -4.43
CA TYR A 185 3.67 -11.13 -5.69
C TYR A 185 2.32 -11.13 -6.39
N VAL A 186 2.22 -10.45 -7.54
CA VAL A 186 0.94 -10.23 -8.21
C VAL A 186 0.94 -10.85 -9.60
N VAL A 187 -0.06 -11.66 -9.90
CA VAL A 187 -0.28 -12.23 -11.23
C VAL A 187 -1.58 -11.64 -11.80
N TYR A 188 -1.47 -10.94 -12.91
CA TYR A 188 -2.61 -10.34 -13.62
C TYR A 188 -3.04 -11.27 -14.76
N ASP A 189 -4.24 -11.82 -14.67
CA ASP A 189 -4.87 -12.65 -15.70
C ASP A 189 -5.98 -11.84 -16.39
N LEU A 190 -5.61 -11.18 -17.47
CA LEU A 190 -6.51 -10.33 -18.24
C LEU A 190 -7.58 -11.12 -19.00
N GLU A 191 -7.31 -12.36 -19.36
CA GLU A 191 -8.26 -13.19 -20.10
C GLU A 191 -9.43 -13.63 -19.22
N ASN A 192 -9.15 -13.96 -17.96
CA ASN A 192 -10.15 -14.44 -17.02
C ASN A 192 -10.63 -13.35 -16.03
N ASN A 193 -10.14 -12.11 -16.15
CA ASN A 193 -10.40 -11.03 -15.20
C ASN A 193 -10.12 -11.45 -13.75
N LYS A 194 -8.95 -12.01 -13.52
CA LYS A 194 -8.48 -12.46 -12.20
C LYS A 194 -7.15 -11.83 -11.86
N ILE A 195 -6.93 -11.67 -10.57
CA ILE A 195 -5.63 -11.35 -10.02
C ILE A 195 -5.30 -12.41 -8.98
N ALA A 196 -4.08 -12.96 -8.99
CA ALA A 196 -3.62 -13.78 -7.90
C ALA A 196 -2.55 -13.05 -7.10
N LEU A 197 -2.62 -13.19 -5.78
CA LEU A 197 -1.75 -12.55 -4.81
C LEU A 197 -1.09 -13.58 -3.90
N ALA A 198 0.18 -13.36 -3.59
CA ALA A 198 0.92 -14.07 -2.55
C ALA A 198 1.93 -13.13 -1.91
N GLN A 199 2.47 -13.49 -0.74
CA GLN A 199 3.54 -12.74 -0.10
C GLN A 199 4.82 -12.84 -0.92
N THR A 200 5.44 -11.71 -1.28
CA THR A 200 6.77 -11.71 -1.94
C THR A 200 7.81 -12.39 -1.07
N ASP A 201 8.62 -13.28 -1.66
CA ASP A 201 9.87 -13.72 -1.06
C ASP A 201 10.99 -12.73 -1.43
N PHE A 202 11.35 -11.87 -0.47
CA PHE A 202 12.41 -10.88 -0.66
C PHE A 202 13.80 -11.51 -0.84
N ASN A 203 13.99 -12.74 -0.38
CA ASN A 203 15.27 -13.45 -0.41
C ASN A 203 15.37 -14.44 -1.56
N ALA A 204 14.38 -14.48 -2.46
CA ALA A 204 14.37 -15.43 -3.57
C ALA A 204 15.54 -15.20 -4.54
N THR A 205 16.45 -16.16 -4.61
CA THR A 205 17.59 -16.15 -5.55
C THR A 205 17.41 -17.13 -6.71
N SER A 206 16.46 -18.06 -6.60
CA SER A 206 16.12 -19.03 -7.63
C SER A 206 14.90 -18.61 -8.45
N SER A 207 14.61 -19.34 -9.51
CA SER A 207 13.44 -19.18 -10.34
C SER A 207 12.85 -20.55 -10.66
N ASN A 208 11.52 -20.67 -10.61
CA ASN A 208 10.79 -21.88 -10.99
C ASN A 208 9.53 -21.47 -11.74
N ILE A 209 9.64 -21.34 -13.06
CA ILE A 209 8.59 -20.82 -13.91
C ILE A 209 7.64 -21.94 -14.32
N VAL A 210 6.36 -21.77 -14.01
CA VAL A 210 5.25 -22.61 -14.49
C VAL A 210 4.46 -21.82 -15.52
N SER A 211 4.48 -22.27 -16.76
CA SER A 211 3.78 -21.61 -17.87
C SER A 211 2.28 -21.82 -17.80
N PHE A 212 1.50 -20.84 -18.30
CA PHE A 212 0.08 -21.08 -18.58
C PHE A 212 -0.07 -22.18 -19.63
N ALA A 213 -1.01 -23.10 -19.37
CA ALA A 213 -1.21 -24.25 -20.27
C ALA A 213 -1.78 -23.85 -21.65
N SER A 214 -2.64 -22.83 -21.68
CA SER A 214 -3.25 -22.26 -22.90
C SER A 214 -3.90 -20.92 -22.58
N LYS A 215 -4.38 -20.22 -23.62
CA LYS A 215 -5.23 -19.04 -23.46
C LYS A 215 -6.50 -19.41 -22.67
N GLY A 216 -6.84 -18.62 -21.67
CA GLY A 216 -7.99 -18.85 -20.78
C GLY A 216 -7.80 -19.97 -19.73
N ALA A 217 -6.63 -20.61 -19.68
CA ALA A 217 -6.31 -21.53 -18.61
C ALA A 217 -6.25 -20.80 -17.25
N PRO A 218 -6.58 -21.47 -16.13
CA PRO A 218 -6.41 -20.91 -14.80
C PRO A 218 -4.96 -20.49 -14.53
N ILE A 219 -4.79 -19.53 -13.61
CA ILE A 219 -3.46 -19.11 -13.17
C ILE A 219 -2.72 -20.32 -12.58
N PRO A 220 -1.53 -20.67 -13.09
CA PRO A 220 -0.76 -21.81 -12.59
C PRO A 220 -0.46 -21.67 -11.09
N SER A 221 -0.59 -22.77 -10.36
CA SER A 221 -0.34 -22.86 -8.92
C SER A 221 -1.23 -21.98 -8.03
N ALA A 222 -2.26 -21.35 -8.57
CA ALA A 222 -3.20 -20.54 -7.79
C ALA A 222 -4.44 -21.33 -7.40
N THR A 223 -4.95 -21.05 -6.19
CA THR A 223 -6.28 -21.45 -5.73
C THR A 223 -7.22 -20.25 -5.75
N GLN A 224 -8.52 -20.46 -5.93
CA GLN A 224 -9.51 -19.39 -5.91
C GLN A 224 -9.94 -19.09 -4.48
N ALA A 225 -10.04 -17.81 -4.10
CA ALA A 225 -10.68 -17.42 -2.85
C ALA A 225 -12.13 -17.94 -2.81
N SER A 226 -12.50 -18.61 -1.71
CA SER A 226 -13.76 -19.37 -1.62
C SER A 226 -14.99 -18.50 -1.42
N ASN A 227 -14.84 -17.28 -0.90
CA ASN A 227 -15.94 -16.35 -0.58
C ASN A 227 -15.65 -14.97 -1.15
N ALA A 228 -15.62 -14.86 -2.48
CA ALA A 228 -15.35 -13.59 -3.15
C ALA A 228 -16.47 -12.56 -2.83
N LEU A 229 -16.08 -11.46 -2.20
CA LEU A 229 -16.97 -10.31 -1.99
C LEU A 229 -16.92 -9.40 -3.21
N ALA A 230 -18.07 -9.05 -3.75
CA ALA A 230 -18.16 -8.10 -4.85
C ALA A 230 -18.12 -6.67 -4.32
N VAL A 231 -17.37 -5.82 -5.02
CA VAL A 231 -17.24 -4.40 -4.73
C VAL A 231 -17.55 -3.57 -5.97
N THR A 232 -17.91 -2.31 -5.76
CA THR A 232 -18.12 -1.33 -6.83
C THR A 232 -17.30 -0.10 -6.52
N GLN A 233 -16.54 0.39 -7.48
CA GLN A 233 -15.81 1.65 -7.34
C GLN A 233 -16.79 2.82 -7.27
N THR A 234 -16.74 3.60 -6.19
CA THR A 234 -17.61 4.76 -5.96
C THR A 234 -16.87 6.09 -5.97
N ALA A 235 -15.54 6.07 -6.01
CA ALA A 235 -14.73 7.29 -6.05
C ALA A 235 -15.01 8.09 -7.33
N THR A 236 -15.09 9.40 -7.19
CA THR A 236 -15.40 10.35 -8.26
C THR A 236 -14.18 11.11 -8.77
N GLY A 237 -13.07 11.07 -8.00
CA GLY A 237 -11.82 11.72 -8.36
C GLY A 237 -11.06 10.93 -9.42
N ASN A 238 -10.50 11.64 -10.40
CA ASN A 238 -9.53 11.06 -11.32
C ASN A 238 -8.11 11.33 -10.77
N PRO A 239 -7.23 10.35 -10.72
CA PRO A 239 -5.82 10.60 -10.45
C PRO A 239 -5.28 11.52 -11.54
N LYS A 240 -5.12 12.81 -11.22
CA LYS A 240 -4.54 13.79 -12.14
C LYS A 240 -3.03 13.64 -12.08
N ILE A 241 -2.39 13.56 -13.23
CA ILE A 241 -0.95 13.75 -13.38
C ILE A 241 -0.61 15.14 -12.85
N GLY A 242 0.09 15.20 -11.73
CA GLY A 242 0.56 16.44 -11.11
C GLY A 242 -0.16 16.78 -9.82
N GLY A 243 0.51 16.49 -8.71
CA GLY A 243 0.33 17.08 -7.40
C GLY A 243 -1.10 17.02 -6.83
N ALA A 244 -1.42 16.01 -6.08
CA ALA A 244 -2.52 16.10 -5.13
C ALA A 244 -2.15 17.16 -4.08
N THR A 245 -2.61 18.38 -4.27
CA THR A 245 -2.77 19.32 -3.18
C THR A 245 -3.90 18.77 -2.32
N ALA A 246 -3.59 18.30 -1.14
CA ALA A 246 -4.59 18.03 -0.12
C ALA A 246 -5.29 19.35 0.22
N THR A 247 -6.38 19.63 -0.47
CA THR A 247 -7.25 20.75 -0.14
C THR A 247 -8.37 20.22 0.74
N GLY A 248 -8.28 20.54 2.01
CA GLY A 248 -9.40 20.47 2.93
C GLY A 248 -9.32 19.27 3.87
N ALA A 249 -8.55 19.42 4.94
CA ALA A 249 -8.81 18.72 6.18
C ALA A 249 -10.15 19.21 6.73
N GLY A 250 -11.23 18.55 6.32
CA GLY A 250 -12.44 18.56 7.10
C GLY A 250 -12.09 17.92 8.44
N THR A 251 -12.33 18.62 9.53
CA THR A 251 -12.22 18.10 10.89
C THR A 251 -13.21 16.94 11.05
N ALA A 252 -12.80 15.75 10.65
CA ALA A 252 -13.53 14.54 10.97
C ALA A 252 -13.30 14.27 12.46
N THR A 253 -14.32 14.42 13.25
CA THR A 253 -14.36 13.96 14.63
C THR A 253 -14.37 12.42 14.57
N TYR A 254 -13.18 11.83 14.63
CA TYR A 254 -13.02 10.39 14.70
C TYR A 254 -13.25 9.97 16.16
N ASN A 255 -14.20 9.08 16.35
CA ASN A 255 -14.42 8.40 17.61
C ASN A 255 -13.97 6.94 17.41
N PRO A 256 -12.73 6.57 17.78
CA PRO A 256 -12.27 5.20 17.63
C PRO A 256 -13.16 4.30 18.48
N THR A 257 -13.82 3.36 17.87
CA THR A 257 -14.53 2.28 18.59
C THR A 257 -13.57 1.21 19.11
N ALA A 258 -12.28 1.31 18.77
CA ALA A 258 -11.22 0.44 19.29
C ALA A 258 -10.70 1.02 20.60
N THR A 259 -11.13 0.43 21.72
CA THR A 259 -10.54 0.69 23.03
C THR A 259 -9.17 0.00 23.09
N GLY A 260 -8.12 0.79 22.94
CA GLY A 260 -6.73 0.38 23.12
C GLY A 260 -6.05 -0.10 21.83
N LEU A 261 -5.16 0.74 21.33
CA LEU A 261 -4.25 0.41 20.24
C LEU A 261 -3.15 -0.49 20.79
N THR A 262 -3.37 -1.81 20.82
CA THR A 262 -2.46 -2.79 21.41
C THR A 262 -1.16 -2.87 20.61
N ALA A 263 -1.25 -2.84 19.28
CA ALA A 263 -0.12 -2.89 18.38
C ALA A 263 0.70 -1.58 18.39
N ALA A 264 0.08 -0.43 18.67
CA ALA A 264 0.73 0.89 18.62
C ALA A 264 1.97 0.98 19.53
N SER A 265 1.93 0.40 20.72
CA SER A 265 3.07 0.40 21.64
C SER A 265 4.28 -0.35 21.10
N GLY A 266 4.08 -1.36 20.26
CA GLY A 266 5.14 -2.12 19.61
C GLY A 266 5.76 -1.44 18.39
N PHE A 267 5.09 -0.42 17.83
CA PHE A 267 5.67 0.42 16.77
C PHE A 267 6.50 1.57 17.34
N ALA A 268 6.28 1.97 18.60
CA ALA A 268 7.06 3.00 19.24
C ALA A 268 8.53 2.58 19.35
N SER A 269 9.45 3.46 18.97
CA SER A 269 10.88 3.19 19.12
C SER A 269 11.26 3.09 20.59
N ASN A 270 12.01 2.05 20.99
CA ASN A 270 12.45 1.76 22.38
C ASN A 270 13.42 2.81 22.98
N LYS A 271 13.31 4.08 22.63
CA LYS A 271 14.10 5.15 23.26
C LYS A 271 13.18 6.09 24.02
N SER A 272 13.09 5.83 25.32
CA SER A 272 12.52 6.65 26.38
C SER A 272 11.15 6.20 26.87
N ALA A 273 11.14 5.43 27.93
CA ALA A 273 10.09 5.45 28.92
C ALA A 273 10.05 6.85 29.60
N ALA A 274 9.48 7.82 28.96
CA ALA A 274 9.03 9.08 29.52
C ALA A 274 7.96 9.63 28.58
N GLY A 275 6.71 9.55 29.02
CA GLY A 275 5.53 9.94 28.28
C GLY A 275 5.59 11.37 27.77
N HIS A 276 5.80 11.48 26.47
CA HIS A 276 5.38 12.61 25.65
C HIS A 276 5.20 12.04 24.25
N GLY A 277 4.01 12.14 23.71
CA GLY A 277 3.76 11.91 22.29
C GLY A 277 4.72 12.73 21.41
N PRO A 278 4.83 12.45 20.11
CA PRO A 278 5.73 13.18 19.23
C PRO A 278 5.50 14.67 19.38
N GLN A 279 6.55 15.40 19.78
CA GLN A 279 6.47 16.85 19.92
C GLN A 279 6.39 17.49 18.54
N PRO A 280 5.59 18.55 18.36
CA PRO A 280 5.52 19.23 17.07
C PRO A 280 6.89 19.77 16.66
N PHE A 281 7.13 19.71 15.37
CA PHE A 281 8.36 20.14 14.71
C PHE A 281 8.62 21.64 14.92
N ALA A 282 9.84 22.05 15.29
CA ALA A 282 10.25 23.44 15.37
C ALA A 282 10.85 23.90 14.04
N TRP A 283 10.24 24.88 13.43
CA TRP A 283 10.53 25.36 12.08
C TRP A 283 11.57 26.47 12.04
N SER A 284 12.65 26.24 11.35
CA SER A 284 13.40 27.31 10.69
C SER A 284 13.25 27.08 9.18
N LYS A 285 12.46 27.93 8.54
CA LYS A 285 12.20 28.10 7.11
C LYS A 285 12.77 26.98 6.19
N VAL A 286 12.05 25.87 6.06
CA VAL A 286 12.36 24.82 5.12
C VAL A 286 11.32 24.89 4.00
N VAL A 287 11.75 25.25 2.81
CA VAL A 287 10.94 25.14 1.58
C VAL A 287 11.22 23.76 1.01
N ILE A 288 10.20 22.94 0.90
CA ILE A 288 10.34 21.59 0.39
C ILE A 288 9.92 21.54 -1.06
N GLY A 289 10.82 20.99 -1.86
CA GLY A 289 10.47 20.50 -3.18
C GLY A 289 9.46 19.38 -3.05
N ALA A 290 8.32 19.55 -3.68
CA ALA A 290 7.36 18.50 -3.84
C ALA A 290 8.11 17.25 -4.34
N VAL A 291 8.12 16.19 -3.54
CA VAL A 291 8.36 14.86 -4.09
C VAL A 291 7.24 14.67 -5.09
N SER A 292 7.57 14.86 -6.35
CA SER A 292 6.64 14.63 -7.44
C SER A 292 6.23 13.17 -7.32
N VAL A 293 5.02 12.92 -6.83
CA VAL A 293 4.32 11.67 -7.09
C VAL A 293 4.14 11.70 -8.60
N ALA A 294 5.09 11.11 -9.31
CA ALA A 294 4.95 10.88 -10.73
C ALA A 294 3.88 9.79 -10.87
N LEU A 295 2.62 10.21 -10.83
CA LEU A 295 1.53 9.46 -11.43
C LEU A 295 1.84 9.42 -12.92
N MET A 296 2.65 8.46 -13.34
CA MET A 296 2.72 8.11 -14.75
C MET A 296 1.37 7.47 -15.08
N GLY A 297 0.41 8.32 -15.44
CA GLY A 297 -0.75 7.90 -16.18
C GLY A 297 -0.23 7.27 -17.48
N MET A 298 -0.03 5.97 -17.49
CA MET A 298 -0.11 5.22 -18.73
C MET A 298 -1.59 5.24 -19.11
N GLY A 299 -1.92 6.38 -19.72
CA GLY A 299 -3.19 6.63 -20.34
C GLY A 299 -3.57 5.48 -21.25
N SER A 300 -4.83 5.22 -21.26
CA SER A 300 -5.66 4.60 -22.27
C SER A 300 -5.14 4.75 -23.72
N GLY A 301 -4.01 4.16 -24.08
CA GLY A 301 -3.41 4.29 -25.40
C GLY A 301 -2.66 3.07 -25.89
N PHE A 302 -2.57 1.99 -25.14
CA PHE A 302 -1.78 0.82 -25.54
C PHE A 302 -2.58 -0.47 -25.75
N PHE A 303 -3.86 -0.36 -26.09
CA PHE A 303 -4.65 -1.50 -26.57
C PHE A 303 -5.09 -1.30 -28.03
N ALA A 304 -4.14 -1.01 -28.91
CA ALA A 304 -4.29 -1.28 -30.34
C ALA A 304 -2.99 -1.93 -30.80
N PHE A 305 -3.09 -3.19 -31.17
CA PHE A 305 -2.14 -4.12 -31.77
C PHE A 305 -1.70 -5.27 -30.84
N LEU A 306 -2.48 -6.32 -30.84
CA LEU A 306 -2.25 -7.68 -31.41
C LEU A 306 -3.44 -8.56 -31.09
#